data_0f46294484a0d64eba0cf201fdfab550
#
_entry.id   0f46294484a0d64eba0cf201fdfab550
#
_cell.length_a   1.000
_cell.length_b   1.000
_cell.length_c   1.000
_cell.angle_alpha   90.00
_cell.angle_beta   90.00
_cell.angle_gamma   90.00
#
_symmetry.space_group_name_H-M   'P 1'
#
loop_
_entity.id
_entity.type
_entity.pdbx_description
1 polymer ?
#
loop_
_entity_poly.entity_id
_entity_poly.type
_entity_poly.pdbx_seq_one_letter_code
_entity_poly.pdbx_strand_id
1 'polypeptide(L)'
;DFYEMFHDDARIAAKVLGITLTSRSKGEKAMPMAGIPYHAAGSYIPKLIKAGYKVAVCEQMQNGTEKNDSKAGTKGIVERDVVRIITPGTLTEDTMLEDKDNNYLLSLFIHDDMVGLSWVDISTGKFMVQDINKDNLFDELSRIHPSECIIPENITFKGFDLSERISADFSAMVTRRADWEFSRDTAYQKLIGHFCTASLEGFGCEDIGPSLSAAGALIKYLDETQKTSLKHINKIEKFSNHNRLILDHSTQLSLELVKTSRT
;
A
#
# COMPACT_ATOMS: atom_id res chain seq x y z
N ASP A 1 20.42 -10.23 16.14
CA ASP A 1 18.96 -10.31 16.00
C ASP A 1 18.59 -10.57 14.55
N PHE A 2 17.56 -11.40 14.34
CA PHE A 2 17.07 -11.81 13.03
C PHE A 2 15.55 -11.65 12.98
N TYR A 3 15.05 -11.26 11.81
CA TYR A 3 13.67 -11.50 11.44
C TYR A 3 13.56 -12.92 10.91
N GLU A 4 12.67 -13.70 11.49
CA GLU A 4 12.47 -15.11 11.17
C GLU A 4 11.14 -15.30 10.45
N MET A 5 11.15 -16.13 9.42
CA MET A 5 9.98 -16.58 8.66
C MET A 5 9.84 -18.08 8.81
N PHE A 6 8.62 -18.59 8.82
CA PHE A 6 8.33 -19.99 9.12
C PHE A 6 7.42 -20.62 8.05
N HIS A 7 7.37 -21.96 8.03
CA HIS A 7 6.50 -22.73 7.13
C HIS A 7 6.69 -22.37 5.64
N ASP A 8 5.61 -22.06 4.97
CA ASP A 8 5.61 -21.73 3.53
C ASP A 8 6.26 -20.37 3.25
N ASP A 9 6.09 -19.41 4.17
CA ASP A 9 6.78 -18.10 4.07
C ASP A 9 8.30 -18.27 4.08
N ALA A 10 8.83 -19.19 4.88
CA ALA A 10 10.27 -19.50 4.88
C ALA A 10 10.74 -20.08 3.54
N ARG A 11 9.94 -20.95 2.92
CA ARG A 11 10.26 -21.53 1.61
C ARG A 11 10.24 -20.49 0.50
N ILE A 12 9.22 -19.62 0.52
CA ILE A 12 9.07 -18.51 -0.41
C ILE A 12 10.26 -17.56 -0.26
N ALA A 13 10.53 -17.12 0.97
CA ALA A 13 11.63 -16.20 1.25
C ALA A 13 12.99 -16.78 0.86
N ALA A 14 13.26 -18.04 1.19
CA ALA A 14 14.50 -18.71 0.81
C ALA A 14 14.72 -18.70 -0.71
N LYS A 15 13.66 -18.97 -1.47
CA LYS A 15 13.68 -18.96 -2.94
C LYS A 15 13.88 -17.56 -3.53
N VAL A 16 13.11 -16.57 -3.05
CA VAL A 16 13.10 -15.21 -3.59
C VAL A 16 14.36 -14.45 -3.21
N LEU A 17 14.79 -14.60 -1.96
CA LEU A 17 15.94 -13.86 -1.41
C LEU A 17 17.28 -14.55 -1.64
N GLY A 18 17.28 -15.82 -2.05
CA GLY A 18 18.50 -16.62 -2.19
C GLY A 18 19.19 -16.93 -0.86
N ILE A 19 18.41 -17.04 0.24
CA ILE A 19 18.90 -17.33 1.58
C ILE A 19 18.69 -18.80 1.95
N THR A 20 19.44 -19.27 2.96
CA THR A 20 19.38 -20.66 3.39
C THR A 20 18.05 -20.99 4.07
N LEU A 21 17.37 -22.02 3.57
CA LEU A 21 16.26 -22.65 4.28
C LEU A 21 16.80 -23.58 5.35
N THR A 22 16.43 -23.38 6.59
CA THR A 22 16.85 -24.15 7.75
C THR A 22 15.65 -24.74 8.47
N SER A 23 15.84 -25.34 9.62
CA SER A 23 14.77 -25.87 10.45
C SER A 23 15.01 -25.56 11.93
N ARG A 24 13.96 -25.16 12.64
CA ARG A 24 14.04 -24.84 14.06
C ARG A 24 14.16 -26.08 14.95
N SER A 25 13.74 -27.24 14.48
CA SER A 25 13.79 -28.51 15.20
C SER A 25 14.26 -29.65 14.32
N LYS A 26 14.75 -30.73 14.91
CA LYS A 26 15.19 -31.96 14.21
C LYS A 26 14.09 -33.04 14.29
N GLY A 27 13.99 -33.90 13.27
CA GLY A 27 13.08 -35.02 13.21
C GLY A 27 11.72 -34.72 12.57
N GLU A 28 10.71 -35.54 12.84
CA GLU A 28 9.36 -35.44 12.20
C GLU A 28 8.61 -34.14 12.46
N LYS A 29 9.02 -33.34 13.45
CA LYS A 29 8.46 -32.02 13.78
C LYS A 29 9.34 -30.87 13.27
N ALA A 30 10.16 -31.11 12.27
CA ALA A 30 11.02 -30.09 11.69
C ALA A 30 10.18 -28.99 11.02
N MET A 31 10.21 -27.79 11.58
CA MET A 31 9.50 -26.63 11.03
C MET A 31 10.45 -25.83 10.14
N PRO A 32 10.15 -25.69 8.84
CA PRO A 32 10.95 -24.87 7.94
C PRO A 32 11.08 -23.43 8.46
N MET A 33 12.29 -22.90 8.42
CA MET A 33 12.62 -21.56 8.88
C MET A 33 13.64 -20.90 7.96
N ALA A 34 13.48 -19.63 7.69
CA ALA A 34 14.47 -18.77 7.05
C ALA A 34 14.60 -17.47 7.86
N GLY A 35 15.77 -16.85 7.86
CA GLY A 35 15.97 -15.62 8.61
C GLY A 35 16.84 -14.63 7.89
N ILE A 36 16.56 -13.34 8.09
CA ILE A 36 17.36 -12.22 7.60
C ILE A 36 17.88 -11.41 8.79
N PRO A 37 19.12 -10.90 8.77
CA PRO A 37 19.59 -10.03 9.82
C PRO A 37 18.72 -8.79 9.98
N TYR A 38 18.40 -8.40 11.22
CA TYR A 38 17.59 -7.23 11.52
C TYR A 38 18.04 -5.97 10.78
N HIS A 39 19.35 -5.67 10.86
CA HIS A 39 19.93 -4.49 10.22
C HIS A 39 19.95 -4.53 8.68
N ALA A 40 19.77 -5.70 8.09
CA ALA A 40 19.74 -5.88 6.64
C ALA A 40 18.32 -5.97 6.06
N ALA A 41 17.28 -5.92 6.91
CA ALA A 41 15.88 -6.04 6.48
C ALA A 41 15.54 -5.08 5.34
N GLY A 42 16.06 -3.83 5.40
CA GLY A 42 15.89 -2.81 4.36
C GLY A 42 16.34 -3.25 2.96
N SER A 43 17.32 -4.12 2.81
CA SER A 43 17.79 -4.62 1.52
C SER A 43 17.08 -5.90 1.05
N TYR A 44 16.45 -6.64 1.96
CA TYR A 44 15.76 -7.91 1.66
C TYR A 44 14.28 -7.73 1.38
N ILE A 45 13.59 -6.90 2.17
CA ILE A 45 12.14 -6.66 2.03
C ILE A 45 11.75 -6.22 0.61
N PRO A 46 12.49 -5.32 -0.10
CA PRO A 46 12.16 -4.92 -1.46
C PRO A 46 12.10 -6.04 -2.44
N LYS A 47 12.97 -7.01 -2.27
CA LYS A 47 13.02 -8.16 -3.18
C LYS A 47 11.74 -9.00 -3.07
N LEU A 48 11.18 -9.13 -1.85
CA LEU A 48 9.89 -9.78 -1.63
C LEU A 48 8.75 -8.96 -2.22
N ILE A 49 8.77 -7.65 -2.03
CA ILE A 49 7.76 -6.74 -2.58
C ILE A 49 7.81 -6.75 -4.12
N LYS A 50 8.99 -6.66 -4.74
CA LYS A 50 9.19 -6.76 -6.20
C LYS A 50 8.73 -8.13 -6.75
N ALA A 51 8.79 -9.18 -5.93
CA ALA A 51 8.28 -10.51 -6.28
C ALA A 51 6.75 -10.66 -6.08
N GLY A 52 6.05 -9.57 -5.72
CA GLY A 52 4.59 -9.53 -5.58
C GLY A 52 4.05 -9.95 -4.21
N TYR A 53 4.90 -10.01 -3.18
CA TYR A 53 4.46 -10.36 -1.82
C TYR A 53 4.26 -9.13 -0.96
N LYS A 54 3.32 -9.20 0.00
CA LYS A 54 3.20 -8.26 1.11
C LYS A 54 3.97 -8.81 2.30
N VAL A 55 4.62 -7.94 3.06
CA VAL A 55 5.45 -8.33 4.20
C VAL A 55 4.89 -7.75 5.49
N ALA A 56 4.45 -8.61 6.40
CA ALA A 56 4.06 -8.21 7.75
C ALA A 56 5.29 -8.26 8.67
N VAL A 57 5.62 -7.13 9.27
CA VAL A 57 6.70 -7.03 10.26
C VAL A 57 6.10 -7.16 11.65
N CYS A 58 6.58 -8.18 12.39
CA CYS A 58 6.16 -8.45 13.76
C CYS A 58 7.30 -8.13 14.72
N GLU A 59 7.02 -7.33 15.75
CA GLU A 59 7.97 -6.97 16.80
C GLU A 59 7.56 -7.57 18.14
N GLN A 60 8.55 -7.72 19.02
CA GLN A 60 8.29 -8.07 20.41
C GLN A 60 7.77 -6.85 21.16
N MET A 61 6.56 -6.98 21.71
CA MET A 61 6.01 -5.93 22.57
C MET A 61 6.75 -5.96 23.91
N GLN A 62 7.45 -4.88 24.24
CA GLN A 62 8.00 -4.70 25.58
C GLN A 62 6.84 -4.45 26.52
N ASN A 63 6.34 -5.48 27.18
CA ASN A 63 5.49 -5.26 28.34
C ASN A 63 6.35 -4.60 29.39
N GLY A 64 6.05 -3.34 29.71
CA GLY A 64 6.65 -2.58 30.78
C GLY A 64 6.28 -3.16 32.14
N THR A 65 6.79 -4.34 32.44
CA THR A 65 6.87 -4.85 33.78
C THR A 65 8.29 -4.64 34.27
N GLU A 66 8.35 -3.70 35.20
CA GLU A 66 9.47 -3.39 36.05
C GLU A 66 10.26 -4.66 36.44
N LYS A 67 11.59 -4.48 36.45
CA LYS A 67 12.50 -5.36 37.13
C LYS A 67 12.04 -5.56 38.56
N ASN A 68 11.35 -6.64 38.85
CA ASN A 68 11.31 -7.18 40.20
C ASN A 68 11.13 -8.68 40.19
N ASP A 69 12.13 -9.31 40.80
CA ASP A 69 12.19 -10.67 41.35
C ASP A 69 12.33 -11.86 40.39
N SER A 70 13.59 -12.10 40.13
CA SER A 70 14.22 -13.42 39.96
C SER A 70 13.61 -14.50 40.88
N LYS A 71 12.74 -15.35 40.34
CA LYS A 71 12.70 -16.75 40.72
C LYS A 71 12.61 -17.61 39.48
N ALA A 72 13.60 -18.45 39.37
CA ALA A 72 13.88 -19.32 38.25
C ALA A 72 12.63 -20.10 37.75
N GLY A 73 12.43 -20.12 36.42
CA GLY A 73 11.84 -21.26 35.77
C GLY A 73 10.75 -21.10 34.74
N THR A 74 10.19 -19.91 34.47
CA THR A 74 9.25 -19.76 33.36
C THR A 74 9.65 -18.57 32.49
N LYS A 75 10.34 -18.85 31.38
CA LYS A 75 10.42 -17.88 30.29
C LYS A 75 8.98 -17.65 29.81
N GLY A 76 8.38 -16.55 30.25
CA GLY A 76 7.06 -16.13 29.80
C GLY A 76 7.00 -16.07 28.27
N ILE A 77 5.86 -16.41 27.72
CA ILE A 77 5.59 -16.23 26.28
C ILE A 77 5.74 -14.76 25.99
N VAL A 78 6.68 -14.40 25.11
CA VAL A 78 6.89 -13.02 24.68
C VAL A 78 5.79 -12.69 23.69
N GLU A 79 4.99 -11.69 24.03
CA GLU A 79 3.94 -11.15 23.15
C GLU A 79 4.57 -10.49 21.92
N ARG A 80 4.02 -10.79 20.74
CA ARG A 80 4.42 -10.19 19.47
C ARG A 80 3.19 -9.66 18.76
N ASP A 81 3.33 -8.48 18.16
CA ASP A 81 2.27 -7.90 17.32
C ASP A 81 2.84 -7.45 15.98
N VAL A 82 1.97 -7.41 14.97
CA VAL A 82 2.28 -6.84 13.67
C VAL A 82 2.33 -5.32 13.81
N VAL A 83 3.51 -4.75 13.68
CA VAL A 83 3.73 -3.29 13.81
C VAL A 83 3.61 -2.56 12.49
N ARG A 84 3.78 -3.26 11.36
CA ARG A 84 3.70 -2.69 10.01
C ARG A 84 3.44 -3.78 8.97
N ILE A 85 2.65 -3.44 7.94
CA ILE A 85 2.51 -4.25 6.73
C ILE A 85 3.09 -3.43 5.58
N ILE A 86 4.12 -3.96 4.92
CA ILE A 86 4.80 -3.33 3.81
C ILE A 86 4.23 -3.89 2.51
N THR A 87 3.82 -3.00 1.61
CA THR A 87 3.25 -3.31 0.30
C THR A 87 3.92 -2.43 -0.77
N PRO A 88 3.75 -2.69 -2.07
CA PRO A 88 4.35 -1.84 -3.10
C PRO A 88 4.03 -0.35 -2.94
N GLY A 89 2.77 -0.01 -2.66
CA GLY A 89 2.32 1.38 -2.49
C GLY A 89 2.68 2.02 -1.15
N THR A 90 3.19 1.22 -0.18
CA THR A 90 3.55 1.72 1.16
C THR A 90 5.06 1.72 1.43
N LEU A 91 5.89 1.51 0.42
CA LEU A 91 7.34 1.70 0.52
C LEU A 91 7.68 3.17 0.72
N THR A 92 8.62 3.45 1.63
CA THR A 92 9.14 4.80 1.89
C THR A 92 10.64 4.87 1.55
N GLU A 93 11.16 6.08 1.30
CA GLU A 93 12.54 6.31 0.85
C GLU A 93 13.63 5.71 1.76
N ASP A 94 13.38 5.65 3.07
CA ASP A 94 14.34 5.09 4.04
C ASP A 94 14.68 3.62 3.78
N THR A 95 13.97 2.98 2.90
CA THR A 95 14.10 1.56 2.67
C THR A 95 14.44 1.18 1.25
N MET A 96 14.12 1.97 0.16
CA MET A 96 14.18 1.25 -1.10
C MET A 96 13.80 1.90 -2.41
N LEU A 97 13.54 3.17 -2.49
CA LEU A 97 13.27 3.80 -3.77
C LEU A 97 14.59 3.96 -4.53
N GLU A 98 14.65 3.39 -5.72
CA GLU A 98 15.62 3.81 -6.72
C GLU A 98 15.36 5.30 -6.98
N ASP A 99 16.41 6.12 -6.95
CA ASP A 99 16.38 7.57 -6.93
C ASP A 99 15.24 8.20 -7.78
N LYS A 100 14.43 9.05 -7.15
CA LYS A 100 13.58 10.11 -7.74
C LYS A 100 12.19 9.76 -8.25
N ASP A 101 11.68 8.55 -8.19
CA ASP A 101 10.31 8.29 -8.64
C ASP A 101 9.33 8.32 -7.47
N ASN A 102 8.20 9.06 -7.65
CA ASN A 102 7.12 9.03 -6.68
C ASN A 102 6.56 7.61 -6.55
N ASN A 103 6.30 7.15 -5.33
CA ASN A 103 5.68 5.85 -5.07
C ASN A 103 4.21 6.07 -4.69
N TYR A 104 3.31 5.96 -5.67
CA TYR A 104 1.91 6.23 -5.45
C TYR A 104 1.13 4.98 -5.06
N LEU A 105 0.45 5.05 -3.90
CA LEU A 105 -0.67 4.21 -3.54
C LEU A 105 -1.94 4.90 -4.05
N LEU A 106 -2.72 4.22 -4.88
CA LEU A 106 -3.95 4.74 -5.47
C LEU A 106 -5.15 3.96 -4.95
N SER A 107 -6.26 4.64 -4.72
CA SER A 107 -7.58 4.05 -4.50
C SER A 107 -8.53 4.51 -5.58
N LEU A 108 -9.39 3.60 -6.05
CA LEU A 108 -10.32 3.81 -7.14
C LEU A 108 -11.72 3.36 -6.75
N PHE A 109 -12.71 4.20 -7.02
CA PHE A 109 -14.13 3.89 -6.81
C PHE A 109 -14.96 4.35 -8.00
N ILE A 110 -15.85 3.49 -8.48
CA ILE A 110 -16.73 3.77 -9.63
C ILE A 110 -18.15 3.96 -9.15
N HIS A 111 -18.74 5.07 -9.57
CA HIS A 111 -20.15 5.36 -9.34
C HIS A 111 -20.77 5.90 -10.63
N ASP A 112 -21.69 5.18 -11.20
CA ASP A 112 -22.30 5.46 -12.51
C ASP A 112 -21.25 5.62 -13.61
N ASP A 113 -21.21 6.79 -14.28
CA ASP A 113 -20.27 7.11 -15.34
C ASP A 113 -19.01 7.85 -14.83
N MET A 114 -18.91 8.06 -13.52
CA MET A 114 -17.80 8.74 -12.88
C MET A 114 -16.90 7.77 -12.15
N VAL A 115 -15.62 8.08 -12.17
CA VAL A 115 -14.59 7.39 -11.40
C VAL A 115 -13.94 8.37 -10.44
N GLY A 116 -13.97 8.03 -9.18
CA GLY A 116 -13.20 8.71 -8.14
C GLY A 116 -11.83 8.08 -8.00
N LEU A 117 -10.80 8.90 -8.15
CA LEU A 117 -9.41 8.55 -7.91
C LEU A 117 -8.92 9.28 -6.66
N SER A 118 -8.17 8.58 -5.85
CA SER A 118 -7.43 9.18 -4.75
C SER A 118 -6.06 8.51 -4.66
N TRP A 119 -5.00 9.30 -4.58
CA TRP A 119 -3.64 8.75 -4.48
C TRP A 119 -2.79 9.52 -3.50
N VAL A 120 -1.86 8.81 -2.90
CA VAL A 120 -0.93 9.35 -1.92
C VAL A 120 0.48 8.86 -2.18
N ASP A 121 1.44 9.71 -1.97
CA ASP A 121 2.83 9.36 -1.76
C ASP A 121 3.12 9.46 -0.26
N ILE A 122 3.34 8.32 0.37
CA ILE A 122 3.53 8.25 1.83
C ILE A 122 4.81 8.95 2.25
N SER A 123 5.85 8.97 1.41
CA SER A 123 7.13 9.58 1.75
C SER A 123 7.02 11.10 1.88
N THR A 124 6.25 11.70 1.01
CA THR A 124 6.06 13.17 0.95
C THR A 124 4.81 13.66 1.68
N GLY A 125 3.86 12.77 1.97
CA GLY A 125 2.54 13.11 2.51
C GLY A 125 1.61 13.78 1.49
N LYS A 126 1.96 13.79 0.20
CA LYS A 126 1.15 14.37 -0.86
C LYS A 126 -0.08 13.49 -1.14
N PHE A 127 -1.25 14.01 -0.82
CA PHE A 127 -2.53 13.29 -0.92
C PHE A 127 -3.49 14.04 -1.84
N MET A 128 -3.87 13.41 -2.94
CA MET A 128 -4.62 14.00 -4.04
C MET A 128 -5.92 13.26 -4.29
N VAL A 129 -6.95 14.00 -4.78
CA VAL A 129 -8.24 13.45 -5.22
C VAL A 129 -8.65 14.04 -6.56
N GLN A 130 -9.35 13.23 -7.35
CA GLN A 130 -9.86 13.65 -8.67
C GLN A 130 -11.09 12.82 -9.04
N ASP A 131 -12.13 13.50 -9.55
CA ASP A 131 -13.25 12.86 -10.22
C ASP A 131 -13.07 12.96 -11.73
N ILE A 132 -13.24 11.85 -12.43
CA ILE A 132 -13.06 11.75 -13.89
C ILE A 132 -14.21 10.97 -14.52
N ASN A 133 -14.38 11.12 -15.84
CA ASN A 133 -15.24 10.22 -16.59
C ASN A 133 -14.56 8.84 -16.75
N LYS A 134 -15.37 7.77 -16.75
CA LYS A 134 -14.92 6.38 -16.95
C LYS A 134 -14.01 6.19 -18.17
N ASP A 135 -14.25 6.94 -19.24
CA ASP A 135 -13.46 6.79 -20.48
C ASP A 135 -12.01 7.22 -20.31
N ASN A 136 -11.73 8.13 -19.38
CA ASN A 136 -10.40 8.67 -19.12
C ASN A 136 -9.61 7.87 -18.05
N LEU A 137 -10.16 6.75 -17.55
CA LEU A 137 -9.55 6.02 -16.44
C LEU A 137 -8.11 5.58 -16.75
N PHE A 138 -7.89 4.97 -17.89
CA PHE A 138 -6.56 4.41 -18.22
C PHE A 138 -5.53 5.48 -18.55
N ASP A 139 -5.96 6.63 -19.09
CA ASP A 139 -5.09 7.79 -19.33
C ASP A 139 -4.60 8.38 -17.99
N GLU A 140 -5.51 8.50 -17.01
CA GLU A 140 -5.15 8.98 -15.67
C GLU A 140 -4.29 7.95 -14.89
N LEU A 141 -4.57 6.66 -15.02
CA LEU A 141 -3.72 5.62 -14.43
C LEU A 141 -2.31 5.65 -15.04
N SER A 142 -2.19 5.86 -16.36
CA SER A 142 -0.91 6.03 -17.04
C SER A 142 -0.14 7.24 -16.54
N ARG A 143 -0.84 8.36 -16.27
CA ARG A 143 -0.25 9.58 -15.73
C ARG A 143 0.22 9.43 -14.29
N ILE A 144 -0.61 8.78 -13.45
CA ILE A 144 -0.30 8.60 -12.00
C ILE A 144 0.77 7.55 -11.82
N HIS A 145 0.73 6.47 -12.62
CA HIS A 145 1.62 5.31 -12.57
C HIS A 145 1.71 4.70 -11.15
N PRO A 146 0.59 4.20 -10.61
CA PRO A 146 0.57 3.70 -9.23
C PRO A 146 1.36 2.41 -9.09
N SER A 147 2.05 2.23 -7.95
CA SER A 147 2.69 0.96 -7.57
C SER A 147 1.69 -0.03 -6.97
N GLU A 148 0.63 0.48 -6.38
CA GLU A 148 -0.47 -0.31 -5.82
C GLU A 148 -1.80 0.41 -6.03
N CYS A 149 -2.85 -0.36 -6.35
CA CYS A 149 -4.21 0.13 -6.54
C CYS A 149 -5.19 -0.60 -5.63
N ILE A 150 -5.96 0.14 -4.83
CA ILE A 150 -7.03 -0.35 -3.96
C ILE A 150 -8.35 -0.21 -4.69
N ILE A 151 -9.13 -1.29 -4.76
CA ILE A 151 -10.43 -1.33 -5.43
C ILE A 151 -11.47 -2.07 -4.58
N PRO A 152 -12.78 -1.80 -4.74
CA PRO A 152 -13.83 -2.61 -4.14
C PRO A 152 -13.78 -4.08 -4.60
N GLU A 153 -14.26 -5.00 -3.75
CA GLU A 153 -14.37 -6.43 -4.11
C GLU A 153 -15.26 -6.64 -5.32
N ASN A 154 -16.42 -5.97 -5.37
CA ASN A 154 -17.44 -6.14 -6.40
C ASN A 154 -17.40 -5.02 -7.45
N ILE A 155 -16.21 -4.68 -7.95
CA ILE A 155 -16.08 -3.67 -8.99
C ILE A 155 -16.28 -4.27 -10.39
N THR A 156 -17.10 -3.62 -11.21
CA THR A 156 -17.31 -3.97 -12.62
C THR A 156 -16.93 -2.79 -13.52
N PHE A 157 -16.23 -3.08 -14.62
CA PHE A 157 -15.81 -2.06 -15.56
C PHE A 157 -15.93 -2.56 -17.00
N LYS A 158 -16.91 -2.02 -17.76
CA LYS A 158 -17.09 -2.31 -19.20
C LYS A 158 -17.07 -3.83 -19.55
N GLY A 159 -17.51 -4.69 -18.62
CA GLY A 159 -17.63 -6.14 -18.85
C GLY A 159 -16.32 -6.94 -18.71
N PHE A 160 -15.26 -6.37 -18.18
CA PHE A 160 -13.99 -7.08 -17.90
C PHE A 160 -13.51 -6.90 -16.46
N ASP A 161 -12.61 -7.76 -16.03
CA ASP A 161 -11.96 -7.64 -14.70
C ASP A 161 -10.94 -6.49 -14.72
N LEU A 162 -11.28 -5.42 -14.00
CA LEU A 162 -10.43 -4.23 -13.90
C LEU A 162 -9.09 -4.54 -13.21
N SER A 163 -9.06 -5.49 -12.27
CA SER A 163 -7.83 -5.82 -11.54
C SER A 163 -6.78 -6.48 -12.43
N GLU A 164 -7.20 -7.39 -13.30
CA GLU A 164 -6.29 -8.04 -14.25
C GLU A 164 -5.67 -7.01 -15.20
N ARG A 165 -6.49 -6.09 -15.70
CA ARG A 165 -6.03 -5.08 -16.65
C ARG A 165 -5.10 -4.06 -15.99
N ILE A 166 -5.41 -3.58 -14.78
CA ILE A 166 -4.52 -2.68 -14.04
C ILE A 166 -3.16 -3.35 -13.79
N SER A 167 -3.16 -4.61 -13.38
CA SER A 167 -1.91 -5.34 -13.12
C SER A 167 -1.10 -5.56 -14.40
N ALA A 168 -1.75 -5.89 -15.53
CA ALA A 168 -1.08 -6.15 -16.79
C ALA A 168 -0.51 -4.87 -17.44
N ASP A 169 -1.31 -3.80 -17.52
CA ASP A 169 -0.94 -2.58 -18.24
C ASP A 169 0.02 -1.68 -17.44
N PHE A 170 -0.13 -1.63 -16.10
CA PHE A 170 0.62 -0.72 -15.23
C PHE A 170 1.60 -1.41 -14.28
N SER A 171 1.64 -2.75 -14.27
CA SER A 171 2.46 -3.53 -13.32
C SER A 171 2.15 -3.19 -11.84
N ALA A 172 0.97 -2.64 -11.58
CA ALA A 172 0.53 -2.27 -10.24
C ALA A 172 -0.04 -3.49 -9.49
N MET A 173 0.29 -3.62 -8.21
CA MET A 173 -0.39 -4.58 -7.35
C MET A 173 -1.83 -4.13 -7.11
N VAL A 174 -2.80 -5.03 -7.30
CA VAL A 174 -4.20 -4.71 -7.00
C VAL A 174 -4.62 -5.36 -5.69
N THR A 175 -5.15 -4.53 -4.79
CA THR A 175 -5.67 -4.96 -3.48
C THR A 175 -7.18 -4.73 -3.45
N ARG A 176 -7.95 -5.81 -3.33
CA ARG A 176 -9.41 -5.72 -3.18
C ARG A 176 -9.76 -5.48 -1.72
N ARG A 177 -10.75 -4.60 -1.49
CA ARG A 177 -11.26 -4.23 -0.17
C ARG A 177 -12.77 -4.34 -0.15
N ALA A 178 -13.33 -4.59 1.02
CA ALA A 178 -14.77 -4.72 1.20
C ALA A 178 -15.53 -3.47 0.73
N ASP A 179 -16.63 -3.65 0.01
CA ASP A 179 -17.39 -2.56 -0.64
C ASP A 179 -17.85 -1.47 0.34
N TRP A 180 -18.16 -1.84 1.60
CA TRP A 180 -18.60 -0.89 2.62
C TRP A 180 -17.52 0.14 3.01
N GLU A 181 -16.25 -0.15 2.77
CA GLU A 181 -15.15 0.80 3.03
C GLU A 181 -15.18 1.99 2.09
N PHE A 182 -15.84 1.83 0.93
CA PHE A 182 -16.05 2.87 -0.06
C PHE A 182 -17.39 3.60 0.09
N SER A 183 -18.16 3.32 1.15
CA SER A 183 -19.38 4.08 1.37
C SER A 183 -19.06 5.54 1.68
N ARG A 184 -19.85 6.48 1.09
CA ARG A 184 -19.61 7.92 1.21
C ARG A 184 -19.54 8.39 2.67
N ASP A 185 -20.48 7.91 3.50
CA ASP A 185 -20.57 8.31 4.90
C ASP A 185 -19.35 7.81 5.70
N THR A 186 -18.98 6.55 5.51
CA THR A 186 -17.80 5.95 6.16
C THR A 186 -16.53 6.69 5.74
N ALA A 187 -16.38 6.99 4.46
CA ALA A 187 -15.25 7.72 3.91
C ALA A 187 -15.14 9.13 4.46
N TYR A 188 -16.27 9.86 4.50
CA TYR A 188 -16.32 11.22 5.05
C TYR A 188 -15.90 11.24 6.52
N GLN A 189 -16.51 10.38 7.36
CA GLN A 189 -16.17 10.28 8.79
C GLN A 189 -14.70 9.91 8.99
N LYS A 190 -14.16 9.04 8.14
CA LYS A 190 -12.75 8.65 8.20
C LYS A 190 -11.81 9.83 7.92
N LEU A 191 -12.13 10.63 6.89
CA LEU A 191 -11.32 11.79 6.48
C LEU A 191 -11.37 12.92 7.51
N ILE A 192 -12.56 13.31 8.01
CA ILE A 192 -12.65 14.36 9.05
C ILE A 192 -11.96 13.94 10.34
N GLY A 193 -12.05 12.65 10.70
CA GLY A 193 -11.33 12.10 11.85
C GLY A 193 -9.81 12.15 11.66
N HIS A 194 -9.31 11.81 10.46
CA HIS A 194 -7.90 11.83 10.14
C HIS A 194 -7.31 13.25 10.17
N PHE A 195 -8.00 14.22 9.54
CA PHE A 195 -7.56 15.63 9.51
C PHE A 195 -7.92 16.42 10.75
N CYS A 196 -8.60 15.81 11.73
CA CYS A 196 -9.07 16.47 12.95
C CYS A 196 -9.87 17.76 12.65
N THR A 197 -10.79 17.72 11.68
CA THR A 197 -11.60 18.85 11.20
C THR A 197 -13.09 18.54 11.32
N ALA A 198 -13.93 19.59 11.36
CA ALA A 198 -15.38 19.44 11.37
C ALA A 198 -15.98 19.21 9.99
N SER A 199 -15.31 19.65 8.91
CA SER A 199 -15.73 19.48 7.53
C SER A 199 -14.53 19.45 6.58
N LEU A 200 -14.72 19.05 5.33
CA LEU A 200 -13.70 19.09 4.29
C LEU A 200 -13.69 20.38 3.48
N GLU A 201 -14.52 21.36 3.87
CA GLU A 201 -14.66 22.66 3.18
C GLU A 201 -13.33 23.42 3.11
N GLY A 202 -12.56 23.42 4.23
CA GLY A 202 -11.25 24.07 4.29
C GLY A 202 -10.21 23.52 3.31
N PHE A 203 -10.43 22.31 2.79
CA PHE A 203 -9.60 21.67 1.75
C PHE A 203 -10.19 21.82 0.34
N GLY A 204 -11.37 22.47 0.20
CA GLY A 204 -12.11 22.53 -1.07
C GLY A 204 -12.66 21.19 -1.53
N CYS A 205 -12.83 20.23 -0.62
CA CYS A 205 -13.20 18.85 -0.91
C CYS A 205 -14.58 18.45 -0.36
N GLU A 206 -15.45 19.41 0.02
CA GLU A 206 -16.77 19.10 0.58
C GLU A 206 -17.70 18.46 -0.47
N ASP A 207 -17.69 19.00 -1.68
CA ASP A 207 -18.59 18.61 -2.79
C ASP A 207 -17.90 17.71 -3.82
N ILE A 208 -16.87 16.95 -3.44
CA ILE A 208 -16.26 15.98 -4.36
C ILE A 208 -17.14 14.73 -4.51
N GLY A 209 -17.09 14.12 -5.69
CA GLY A 209 -17.89 12.97 -6.07
C GLY A 209 -17.37 11.65 -5.52
N PRO A 210 -17.26 10.61 -6.34
CA PRO A 210 -16.78 9.29 -5.93
C PRO A 210 -15.34 9.28 -5.41
N SER A 211 -14.53 10.31 -5.69
CA SER A 211 -13.17 10.44 -5.16
C SER A 211 -13.13 10.58 -3.63
N LEU A 212 -14.22 11.04 -2.99
CA LEU A 212 -14.36 11.03 -1.54
C LEU A 212 -14.31 9.59 -1.00
N SER A 213 -15.10 8.70 -1.61
CA SER A 213 -15.17 7.27 -1.25
C SER A 213 -13.80 6.60 -1.41
N ALA A 214 -13.13 6.87 -2.53
CA ALA A 214 -11.78 6.38 -2.77
C ALA A 214 -10.77 6.90 -1.72
N ALA A 215 -10.86 8.18 -1.33
CA ALA A 215 -9.97 8.79 -0.35
C ALA A 215 -10.14 8.20 1.06
N GLY A 216 -11.38 7.98 1.49
CA GLY A 216 -11.66 7.36 2.78
C GLY A 216 -11.15 5.92 2.88
N ALA A 217 -11.38 5.12 1.83
CA ALA A 217 -10.86 3.75 1.75
C ALA A 217 -9.31 3.72 1.77
N LEU A 218 -8.67 4.69 1.10
CA LEU A 218 -7.21 4.81 1.08
C LEU A 218 -6.65 5.12 2.46
N ILE A 219 -7.19 6.10 3.19
CA ILE A 219 -6.75 6.42 4.56
C ILE A 219 -6.99 5.23 5.49
N LYS A 220 -8.12 4.52 5.36
CA LYS A 220 -8.38 3.33 6.15
C LYS A 220 -7.32 2.24 5.91
N TYR A 221 -6.98 1.99 4.65
CA TYR A 221 -5.93 1.03 4.29
C TYR A 221 -4.56 1.42 4.86
N LEU A 222 -4.23 2.70 4.83
CA LEU A 222 -2.99 3.21 5.41
C LEU A 222 -2.93 3.02 6.93
N ASP A 223 -4.02 3.28 7.66
CA ASP A 223 -4.07 3.05 9.10
C ASP A 223 -3.86 1.58 9.46
N GLU A 224 -4.45 0.66 8.68
CA GLU A 224 -4.31 -0.77 8.90
C GLU A 224 -2.90 -1.28 8.59
N THR A 225 -2.26 -0.74 7.54
CA THR A 225 -0.94 -1.20 7.09
C THR A 225 0.20 -0.54 7.84
N GLN A 226 0.13 0.74 8.12
CA GLN A 226 1.22 1.47 8.76
C GLN A 226 1.20 1.36 10.28
N LYS A 227 0.01 1.24 10.89
CA LYS A 227 -0.19 1.15 12.36
C LYS A 227 0.55 2.25 13.18
N THR A 228 1.07 3.26 12.50
CA THR A 228 1.77 4.41 13.06
C THR A 228 1.02 5.69 12.70
N SER A 229 1.37 6.78 13.38
CA SER A 229 0.72 8.06 13.11
C SER A 229 1.04 8.58 11.70
N LEU A 230 0.00 8.78 10.90
CA LEU A 230 0.05 9.36 9.56
C LEU A 230 -0.05 10.90 9.56
N LYS A 231 0.44 11.57 10.62
CA LYS A 231 0.33 13.03 10.80
C LYS A 231 0.99 13.86 9.71
N HIS A 232 1.94 13.29 8.98
CA HIS A 232 2.57 13.96 7.84
C HIS A 232 1.63 14.07 6.63
N ILE A 233 0.60 13.21 6.53
CA ILE A 233 -0.50 13.36 5.57
C ILE A 233 -1.53 14.30 6.20
N ASN A 234 -1.27 15.59 6.16
CA ASN A 234 -2.02 16.60 6.90
C ASN A 234 -2.97 17.43 6.04
N LYS A 235 -3.03 17.17 4.74
CA LYS A 235 -3.93 17.85 3.80
C LYS A 235 -4.33 16.92 2.66
N ILE A 236 -5.52 17.19 2.10
CA ILE A 236 -6.02 16.58 0.88
C ILE A 236 -6.20 17.70 -0.16
N GLU A 237 -5.79 17.46 -1.39
CA GLU A 237 -5.82 18.46 -2.47
C GLU A 237 -6.60 17.91 -3.67
N LYS A 238 -7.47 18.74 -4.22
CA LYS A 238 -8.16 18.43 -5.47
C LYS A 238 -7.19 18.60 -6.64
N PHE A 239 -6.98 17.53 -7.40
CA PHE A 239 -6.16 17.59 -8.60
C PHE A 239 -6.93 18.24 -9.74
N SER A 240 -6.30 19.19 -10.44
CA SER A 240 -6.85 19.88 -11.59
C SER A 240 -5.89 19.80 -12.77
N ASN A 241 -6.42 19.42 -13.93
CA ASN A 241 -5.68 19.36 -15.19
C ASN A 241 -5.46 20.74 -15.86
N HIS A 242 -5.91 21.84 -15.22
CA HIS A 242 -5.71 23.17 -15.78
C HIS A 242 -4.21 23.48 -15.99
N ASN A 243 -3.83 23.87 -17.18
CA ASN A 243 -2.46 24.20 -17.60
C ASN A 243 -1.50 23.01 -17.79
N ARG A 244 -2.01 21.79 -18.10
CA ARG A 244 -1.16 20.64 -18.42
C ARG A 244 -1.50 20.09 -19.81
N LEU A 245 -0.47 19.58 -20.49
CA LEU A 245 -0.65 18.81 -21.71
C LEU A 245 -1.19 17.43 -21.33
N ILE A 246 -2.38 17.09 -21.83
CA ILE A 246 -2.97 15.78 -21.65
C ILE A 246 -2.48 14.88 -22.79
N LEU A 247 -1.76 13.83 -22.46
CA LEU A 247 -1.33 12.80 -23.41
C LEU A 247 -2.08 11.51 -23.07
N ASP A 248 -2.74 10.94 -24.06
CA ASP A 248 -3.37 9.63 -23.92
C ASP A 248 -2.32 8.52 -23.71
N HIS A 249 -2.77 7.36 -23.18
CA HIS A 249 -1.89 6.24 -22.86
C HIS A 249 -1.11 5.76 -24.09
N SER A 250 -1.75 5.67 -25.25
CA SER A 250 -1.10 5.22 -26.50
C SER A 250 -0.02 6.19 -26.97
N THR A 251 -0.25 7.48 -26.85
CA THR A 251 0.73 8.54 -27.14
C THR A 251 1.92 8.48 -26.20
N GLN A 252 1.70 8.28 -24.89
CA GLN A 252 2.77 8.15 -23.90
C GLN A 252 3.68 6.93 -24.21
N LEU A 253 3.09 5.80 -24.56
CA LEU A 253 3.83 4.60 -24.98
C LEU A 253 4.60 4.84 -26.28
N SER A 254 3.97 5.47 -27.27
CA SER A 254 4.60 5.74 -28.58
C SER A 254 5.76 6.73 -28.49
N LEU A 255 5.69 7.68 -27.58
CA LEU A 255 6.74 8.66 -27.31
C LEU A 255 7.81 8.16 -26.32
N GLU A 256 7.66 6.94 -25.80
CA GLU A 256 8.57 6.33 -24.82
C GLU A 256 8.84 7.22 -23.57
N LEU A 257 7.82 7.97 -23.12
CA LEU A 257 7.96 8.92 -22.02
C LEU A 257 8.10 8.26 -20.65
N VAL A 258 7.61 7.05 -20.50
CA VAL A 258 7.57 6.30 -19.22
C VAL A 258 8.48 5.08 -19.26
N LYS A 259 8.56 4.36 -20.37
CA LYS A 259 9.41 3.19 -20.59
C LYS A 259 9.96 3.22 -22.00
N THR A 260 11.26 2.94 -22.15
CA THR A 260 11.85 2.70 -23.47
C THR A 260 11.39 1.34 -23.98
N SER A 261 10.95 1.25 -25.24
CA SER A 261 10.62 -0.01 -25.90
C SER A 261 11.86 -0.75 -26.40
N ARG A 262 13.04 -0.12 -26.31
CA ARG A 262 14.32 -0.70 -26.75
C ARG A 262 15.09 -1.21 -25.53
N THR A 263 15.24 -2.53 -25.46
CA THR A 263 16.23 -3.24 -24.65
C THR A 263 17.58 -3.24 -25.33
#